data_5100d77beab8415e4eeb37ed26031460
#
_entry.id   5100d77beab8415e4eeb37ed26031460
#
_cell.length_a   1.000
_cell.length_b   1.000
_cell.length_c   1.000
_cell.angle_alpha   90.00
_cell.angle_beta   90.00
_cell.angle_gamma   90.00
#
_symmetry.space_group_name_H-M   'P 1'
#
loop_
_entity.id
_entity.type
_entity.pdbx_description
1 polymer ?
#
loop_
_entity_poly.entity_id
_entity_poly.type
_entity_poly.pdbx_seq_one_letter_code
_entity_poly.pdbx_strand_id
1 'polypeptide(L)'
;MNLVKRAGVYRELAILTAMLILTALLSFPARAEEAESQHEHVRVGFFAMDGYHMMDEDGNRSGYGYDFLRLMARYWDADYEYIGYDKSWEDMQRMLLNGEIDMVTSARKTPDREELFDFSRPIGTSNGILTIRGDNTAIVEGQYSTY
;
A
#
# COMPACT_ATOMS: atom_id res chain seq x y z
N MET A 1 -4.11 -44.52 -66.11
CA MET A 1 -3.83 -43.05 -66.20
C MET A 1 -4.52 -42.26 -65.05
N ASN A 2 -4.65 -42.76 -63.87
CA ASN A 2 -5.42 -42.03 -62.79
C ASN A 2 -4.74 -41.91 -61.40
N LEU A 3 -3.63 -42.57 -61.14
CA LEU A 3 -2.97 -42.49 -59.84
C LEU A 3 -2.11 -41.20 -59.67
N VAL A 4 -1.43 -40.79 -60.71
CA VAL A 4 -0.56 -39.59 -60.66
C VAL A 4 -1.35 -38.30 -60.49
N LYS A 5 -2.54 -38.20 -61.11
CA LYS A 5 -3.44 -37.01 -60.95
C LYS A 5 -4.01 -36.93 -59.52
N ARG A 6 -4.28 -38.04 -58.86
CA ARG A 6 -4.78 -38.04 -57.48
C ARG A 6 -3.70 -37.62 -56.46
N ALA A 7 -2.46 -38.03 -56.63
CA ALA A 7 -1.36 -37.59 -55.78
C ALA A 7 -1.10 -36.10 -55.84
N GLY A 8 -1.26 -35.46 -56.99
CA GLY A 8 -1.17 -34.01 -57.14
C GLY A 8 -2.25 -33.25 -56.39
N VAL A 9 -3.50 -33.71 -56.46
CA VAL A 9 -4.63 -33.07 -55.76
C VAL A 9 -4.48 -33.15 -54.22
N TYR A 10 -4.03 -34.27 -53.68
CA TYR A 10 -3.79 -34.38 -52.27
C TYR A 10 -2.64 -33.51 -51.76
N ARG A 11 -1.61 -33.30 -52.59
CA ARG A 11 -0.48 -32.42 -52.24
C ARG A 11 -0.93 -30.97 -52.20
N GLU A 12 -1.71 -30.50 -53.16
CA GLU A 12 -2.27 -29.14 -53.20
C GLU A 12 -3.25 -28.91 -52.04
N LEU A 13 -4.09 -29.89 -51.71
CA LEU A 13 -5.01 -29.82 -50.60
C LEU A 13 -4.26 -29.74 -49.26
N ALA A 14 -3.17 -30.51 -49.09
CA ALA A 14 -2.33 -30.47 -47.89
C ALA A 14 -1.61 -29.12 -47.72
N ILE A 15 -1.16 -28.51 -48.78
CA ILE A 15 -0.55 -27.18 -48.78
C ILE A 15 -1.58 -26.11 -48.39
N LEU A 16 -2.79 -26.17 -48.96
CA LEU A 16 -3.87 -25.24 -48.63
C LEU A 16 -4.32 -25.35 -47.15
N THR A 17 -4.44 -26.58 -46.64
CA THR A 17 -4.79 -26.77 -45.21
C THR A 17 -3.69 -26.31 -44.27
N ALA A 18 -2.42 -26.55 -44.60
CA ALA A 18 -1.29 -26.05 -43.82
C ALA A 18 -1.23 -24.51 -43.84
N MET A 19 -1.51 -23.88 -44.93
CA MET A 19 -1.54 -22.43 -45.09
C MET A 19 -2.72 -21.82 -44.31
N LEU A 20 -3.88 -22.49 -44.28
CA LEU A 20 -5.05 -22.07 -43.53
C LEU A 20 -4.80 -22.16 -42.01
N ILE A 21 -4.13 -23.21 -41.55
CA ILE A 21 -3.74 -23.38 -40.13
C ILE A 21 -2.72 -22.32 -39.73
N LEU A 22 -1.74 -22.03 -40.58
CA LEU A 22 -0.74 -21.01 -40.33
C LEU A 22 -1.34 -19.61 -40.20
N THR A 23 -2.30 -19.27 -41.10
CA THR A 23 -3.01 -17.98 -41.04
C THR A 23 -3.90 -17.91 -39.80
N ALA A 24 -4.53 -18.98 -39.36
CA ALA A 24 -5.31 -19.04 -38.14
C ALA A 24 -4.43 -18.84 -36.86
N LEU A 25 -3.21 -19.38 -36.85
CA LEU A 25 -2.25 -19.18 -35.78
C LEU A 25 -1.71 -17.75 -35.69
N LEU A 26 -1.56 -17.08 -36.85
CA LEU A 26 -1.14 -15.67 -36.91
C LEU A 26 -2.27 -14.68 -36.63
N SER A 27 -3.53 -15.14 -36.67
CA SER A 27 -4.73 -14.32 -36.37
C SER A 27 -5.15 -14.35 -34.90
N PHE A 28 -4.44 -15.09 -34.05
CA PHE A 28 -4.60 -14.88 -32.62
C PHE A 28 -4.06 -13.46 -32.31
N PRO A 29 -4.94 -12.50 -31.95
CA PRO A 29 -4.42 -11.28 -31.39
C PRO A 29 -3.56 -11.74 -30.20
N ALA A 30 -2.28 -11.42 -30.24
CA ALA A 30 -1.49 -11.37 -29.03
C ALA A 30 -2.25 -10.36 -28.14
N ARG A 31 -3.14 -10.88 -27.32
CA ARG A 31 -3.66 -10.15 -26.17
C ARG A 31 -2.40 -9.95 -25.32
N ALA A 32 -1.67 -8.87 -25.64
CA ALA A 32 -0.87 -8.24 -24.64
C ALA A 32 -1.87 -8.02 -23.50
N GLU A 33 -1.84 -8.89 -22.52
CA GLU A 33 -2.33 -8.59 -21.19
C GLU A 33 -1.49 -7.36 -20.85
N GLU A 34 -2.04 -6.18 -21.15
CA GLU A 34 -1.66 -4.97 -20.45
C GLU A 34 -1.80 -5.43 -19.00
N ALA A 35 -0.68 -5.73 -18.38
CA ALA A 35 -0.57 -5.74 -16.96
C ALA A 35 -0.94 -4.29 -16.60
N GLU A 36 -2.24 -4.06 -16.46
CA GLU A 36 -2.79 -2.90 -15.81
C GLU A 36 -2.06 -2.90 -14.50
N SER A 37 -1.09 -2.02 -14.38
CA SER A 37 -0.42 -1.75 -13.11
C SER A 37 -1.58 -1.41 -12.19
N GLN A 38 -2.03 -2.41 -11.44
CA GLN A 38 -3.07 -2.20 -10.44
C GLN A 38 -2.38 -1.42 -9.35
N HIS A 39 -2.42 -0.09 -9.47
CA HIS A 39 -2.14 0.80 -8.35
C HIS A 39 -2.96 0.32 -7.18
N GLU A 40 -2.27 -0.11 -6.14
CA GLU A 40 -2.94 -0.56 -4.94
C GLU A 40 -3.58 0.66 -4.27
N HIS A 41 -4.89 0.64 -4.08
CA HIS A 41 -5.60 1.70 -3.38
C HIS A 41 -5.62 1.38 -1.89
N VAL A 42 -4.98 2.25 -1.09
CA VAL A 42 -4.78 2.04 0.34
C VAL A 42 -5.42 3.18 1.13
N ARG A 43 -6.37 2.82 1.98
CA ARG A 43 -7.04 3.76 2.89
C ARG A 43 -6.20 3.91 4.16
N VAL A 44 -5.67 5.12 4.34
CA VAL A 44 -4.77 5.44 5.45
C VAL A 44 -5.48 6.25 6.51
N GLY A 45 -5.50 5.78 7.74
CA GLY A 45 -5.95 6.56 8.87
C GLY A 45 -5.02 7.74 9.12
N PHE A 46 -5.55 8.95 8.92
CA PHE A 46 -4.82 10.22 9.00
C PHE A 46 -5.50 11.13 10.00
N PHE A 47 -5.26 10.91 11.29
CA PHE A 47 -5.81 11.73 12.38
C PHE A 47 -4.87 12.87 12.75
N ALA A 48 -5.42 13.96 13.28
CA ALA A 48 -4.65 15.14 13.67
C ALA A 48 -3.61 14.79 14.76
N MET A 49 -2.34 15.01 14.45
CA MET A 49 -1.23 14.81 15.37
C MET A 49 -0.13 15.81 15.07
N ASP A 50 0.13 16.70 16.01
CA ASP A 50 1.02 17.84 15.84
C ASP A 50 2.44 17.43 15.39
N GLY A 51 2.96 18.07 14.36
CA GLY A 51 4.25 17.76 13.74
C GLY A 51 4.28 16.46 12.94
N TYR A 52 3.28 15.59 13.07
CA TYR A 52 3.26 14.27 12.44
C TYR A 52 2.22 14.16 11.31
N HIS A 53 0.95 14.43 11.61
CA HIS A 53 -0.14 14.53 10.66
C HIS A 53 -0.84 15.88 10.82
N MET A 54 -0.60 16.77 9.91
CA MET A 54 -1.18 18.11 9.93
C MET A 54 -1.94 18.38 8.64
N MET A 55 -2.98 19.20 8.74
CA MET A 55 -3.74 19.70 7.60
C MET A 55 -4.07 21.18 7.87
N ASP A 56 -3.81 22.02 6.89
CA ASP A 56 -4.15 23.45 6.96
C ASP A 56 -5.61 23.70 6.57
N GLU A 57 -6.03 24.99 6.63
CA GLU A 57 -7.40 25.41 6.32
C GLU A 57 -7.77 25.18 4.83
N ASP A 58 -6.78 25.13 3.95
CA ASP A 58 -6.94 24.84 2.52
C ASP A 58 -6.96 23.31 2.22
N GLY A 59 -6.79 22.46 3.24
CA GLY A 59 -6.78 21.01 3.13
C GLY A 59 -5.42 20.42 2.70
N ASN A 60 -4.34 21.22 2.67
CA ASN A 60 -3.01 20.71 2.36
C ASN A 60 -2.46 19.94 3.55
N ARG A 61 -1.98 18.74 3.27
CA ARG A 61 -1.41 17.85 4.29
C ARG A 61 0.08 18.05 4.43
N SER A 62 0.57 17.92 5.66
CA SER A 62 1.99 18.06 5.99
C SER A 62 2.34 17.25 7.24
N GLY A 63 3.63 17.24 7.59
CA GLY A 63 4.15 16.57 8.77
C GLY A 63 4.94 15.31 8.45
N TYR A 64 5.74 14.87 9.42
CA TYR A 64 6.67 13.75 9.26
C TYR A 64 6.00 12.46 8.76
N GLY A 65 4.84 12.10 9.33
CA GLY A 65 4.11 10.92 8.93
C GLY A 65 3.58 11.01 7.49
N TYR A 66 3.09 12.19 7.10
CA TYR A 66 2.66 12.43 5.73
C TYR A 66 3.81 12.33 4.72
N ASP A 67 4.94 12.95 5.01
CA ASP A 67 6.11 12.90 4.13
C ASP A 67 6.66 11.47 3.99
N PHE A 68 6.65 10.70 5.08
CA PHE A 68 7.00 9.29 5.07
C PHE A 68 6.06 8.46 4.17
N LEU A 69 4.75 8.66 4.30
CA LEU A 69 3.76 7.98 3.46
C LEU A 69 3.93 8.33 1.97
N ARG A 70 4.16 9.59 1.65
CA ARG A 70 4.46 10.02 0.27
C ARG A 70 5.73 9.38 -0.29
N LEU A 71 6.73 9.18 0.56
CA LEU A 71 7.95 8.49 0.15
C LEU A 71 7.67 7.01 -0.11
N MET A 72 6.94 6.36 0.79
CA MET A 72 6.54 4.95 0.62
C MET A 72 5.75 4.72 -0.67
N ALA A 73 4.78 5.57 -0.98
CA ALA A 73 3.96 5.45 -2.18
C ALA A 73 4.77 5.36 -3.47
N ARG A 74 5.94 6.02 -3.53
CA ARG A 74 6.85 5.96 -4.70
C ARG A 74 7.50 4.59 -4.91
N TYR A 75 7.67 3.81 -3.83
CA TYR A 75 8.29 2.49 -3.88
C TYR A 75 7.27 1.36 -3.96
N TRP A 76 6.06 1.62 -3.49
CA TRP A 76 5.00 0.62 -3.43
C TRP A 76 4.03 0.69 -4.62
N ASP A 77 4.07 1.77 -5.41
CA ASP A 77 3.13 2.01 -6.49
C ASP A 77 1.66 2.01 -6.01
N ALA A 78 1.41 2.68 -4.89
CA ALA A 78 0.11 2.74 -4.23
C ALA A 78 -0.45 4.16 -4.23
N ASP A 79 -1.77 4.25 -4.41
CA ASP A 79 -2.54 5.46 -4.20
C ASP A 79 -3.13 5.48 -2.80
N TYR A 80 -2.86 6.53 -2.03
CA TYR A 80 -3.34 6.67 -0.65
C TYR A 80 -4.56 7.58 -0.57
N GLU A 81 -5.61 7.04 0.02
CA GLU A 81 -6.76 7.81 0.49
C GLU A 81 -6.59 8.10 1.98
N TYR A 82 -6.52 9.38 2.35
CA TYR A 82 -6.34 9.79 3.76
C TYR A 82 -7.68 10.05 4.42
N ILE A 83 -7.98 9.31 5.48
CA ILE A 83 -9.29 9.29 6.14
C ILE A 83 -9.17 9.67 7.62
N GLY A 84 -10.10 10.48 8.11
CA GLY A 84 -10.36 10.67 9.53
C GLY A 84 -9.50 11.69 10.24
N TYR A 85 -9.19 12.83 9.61
CA TYR A 85 -8.41 13.90 10.24
C TYR A 85 -9.02 14.41 11.55
N ASP A 86 -10.35 14.40 11.65
CA ASP A 86 -11.14 14.82 12.82
C ASP A 86 -11.37 13.71 13.86
N LYS A 87 -10.87 12.50 13.60
CA LYS A 87 -11.10 11.34 14.45
C LYS A 87 -10.06 11.22 15.55
N SER A 88 -10.44 10.53 16.64
CA SER A 88 -9.53 10.18 17.73
C SER A 88 -8.65 8.98 17.37
N TRP A 89 -7.62 8.75 18.18
CA TRP A 89 -6.79 7.53 18.08
C TRP A 89 -7.63 6.25 18.30
N GLU A 90 -8.57 6.29 19.21
CA GLU A 90 -9.49 5.18 19.49
C GLU A 90 -10.39 4.89 18.28
N ASP A 91 -10.85 5.94 17.59
CA ASP A 91 -11.60 5.78 16.35
C ASP A 91 -10.76 5.14 15.27
N MET A 92 -9.49 5.54 15.11
CA MET A 92 -8.59 4.94 14.14
C MET A 92 -8.41 3.43 14.38
N GLN A 93 -8.21 3.02 15.62
CA GLN A 93 -8.09 1.60 15.95
C GLN A 93 -9.38 0.83 15.61
N ARG A 94 -10.54 1.40 15.93
CA ARG A 94 -11.83 0.79 15.59
C ARG A 94 -12.05 0.70 14.08
N MET A 95 -11.72 1.75 13.34
CA MET A 95 -11.83 1.78 11.88
C MET A 95 -10.90 0.74 11.24
N LEU A 96 -9.69 0.54 11.77
CA LEU A 96 -8.76 -0.49 11.30
C LEU A 96 -9.32 -1.89 11.56
N LEU A 97 -9.85 -2.15 12.75
CA LEU A 97 -10.48 -3.43 13.10
C LEU A 97 -11.70 -3.76 12.23
N ASN A 98 -12.47 -2.73 11.86
CA ASN A 98 -13.66 -2.89 11.03
C ASN A 98 -13.35 -2.94 9.51
N GLY A 99 -12.09 -2.75 9.11
CA GLY A 99 -11.71 -2.66 7.71
C GLY A 99 -12.20 -1.40 6.99
N GLU A 100 -12.46 -0.32 7.73
CA GLU A 100 -12.81 0.99 7.19
C GLU A 100 -11.56 1.72 6.68
N ILE A 101 -10.41 1.43 7.28
CA ILE A 101 -9.07 1.82 6.82
C ILE A 101 -8.16 0.59 6.76
N ASP A 102 -7.13 0.63 5.94
CA ASP A 102 -6.23 -0.49 5.70
C ASP A 102 -4.96 -0.40 6.53
N MET A 103 -4.53 0.82 6.86
CA MET A 103 -3.37 1.05 7.69
C MET A 103 -3.46 2.35 8.49
N VAL A 104 -2.69 2.40 9.56
CA VAL A 104 -2.46 3.61 10.35
C VAL A 104 -0.99 3.68 10.74
N THR A 105 -0.43 4.87 10.74
CA THR A 105 0.95 5.12 11.20
C THR A 105 0.99 5.63 12.64
N SER A 106 2.17 5.82 13.22
CA SER A 106 2.40 6.28 14.60
C SER A 106 1.94 5.34 15.72
N ALA A 107 1.48 4.13 15.40
CA ALA A 107 1.10 3.17 16.41
C ALA A 107 2.32 2.63 17.17
N ARG A 108 2.27 2.70 18.51
CA ARG A 108 3.24 1.98 19.35
C ARG A 108 2.87 0.50 19.37
N LYS A 109 3.83 -0.35 19.04
CA LYS A 109 3.70 -1.80 19.17
C LYS A 109 3.71 -2.19 20.67
N THR A 110 2.65 -2.86 21.10
CA THR A 110 2.50 -3.41 22.47
C THR A 110 1.92 -4.82 22.36
N PRO A 111 2.14 -5.70 23.37
CA PRO A 111 1.60 -7.07 23.34
C PRO A 111 0.10 -7.12 23.06
N ASP A 112 -0.70 -6.31 23.74
CA ASP A 112 -2.16 -6.27 23.57
C ASP A 112 -2.57 -5.87 22.15
N ARG A 113 -1.78 -5.01 21.50
CA ARG A 113 -2.05 -4.58 20.11
C ARG A 113 -1.56 -5.58 19.09
N GLU A 114 -0.53 -6.36 19.39
CA GLU A 114 -0.06 -7.45 18.54
C GLU A 114 -1.06 -8.60 18.42
N GLU A 115 -1.99 -8.72 19.37
CA GLU A 115 -3.10 -9.67 19.29
C GLU A 115 -4.17 -9.25 18.29
N LEU A 116 -4.22 -7.95 17.93
CA LEU A 116 -5.28 -7.35 17.11
C LEU A 116 -4.79 -6.87 15.75
N PHE A 117 -3.52 -6.53 15.62
CA PHE A 117 -2.97 -5.86 14.44
C PHE A 117 -1.60 -6.43 14.05
N ASP A 118 -1.35 -6.48 12.76
CA ASP A 118 -0.03 -6.71 12.21
C ASP A 118 0.80 -5.43 12.21
N PHE A 119 2.07 -5.53 12.55
CA PHE A 119 2.99 -4.40 12.61
C PHE A 119 4.14 -4.54 11.62
N SER A 120 4.42 -3.48 10.91
CA SER A 120 5.65 -3.35 10.12
C SER A 120 6.88 -3.27 11.04
N ARG A 121 8.06 -3.17 10.42
CA ARG A 121 9.25 -2.71 11.14
C ARG A 121 9.04 -1.27 11.62
N PRO A 122 9.70 -0.87 12.74
CA PRO A 122 9.60 0.50 13.22
C PRO A 122 10.00 1.52 12.13
N ILE A 123 9.15 2.51 11.93
CA ILE A 123 9.39 3.61 10.99
C ILE A 123 10.10 4.79 11.64
N GLY A 124 10.22 4.79 12.95
CA GLY A 124 10.90 5.81 13.74
C GLY A 124 10.96 5.45 15.21
N THR A 125 11.68 6.25 15.95
CA THR A 125 11.80 6.17 17.41
C THR A 125 11.43 7.52 18.02
N SER A 126 10.78 7.49 19.18
CA SER A 126 10.50 8.68 19.97
C SER A 126 11.04 8.51 21.39
N ASN A 127 11.58 9.58 21.94
CA ASN A 127 12.01 9.61 23.34
C ASN A 127 10.96 10.34 24.17
N GLY A 128 10.59 9.74 25.30
CA GLY A 128 9.84 10.45 26.32
C GLY A 128 10.76 11.42 27.06
N ILE A 129 10.32 12.66 27.23
CA ILE A 129 11.04 13.66 28.03
C ILE A 129 10.16 14.03 29.21
N LEU A 130 10.73 13.92 30.42
CA LEU A 130 10.09 14.45 31.62
C LEU A 130 10.35 15.95 31.68
N THR A 131 9.30 16.73 31.54
CA THR A 131 9.38 18.18 31.72
C THR A 131 8.82 18.57 33.08
N ILE A 132 9.60 19.29 33.86
CA ILE A 132 9.20 19.80 35.14
C ILE A 132 9.29 21.34 35.15
N ARG A 133 8.56 21.95 36.07
CA ARG A 133 8.66 23.40 36.27
C ARG A 133 10.06 23.72 36.84
N GLY A 134 10.71 24.74 36.32
CA GLY A 134 12.12 25.09 36.63
C GLY A 134 12.41 25.39 38.10
N ASP A 135 11.38 25.72 38.88
CA ASP A 135 11.48 25.96 40.32
C ASP A 135 11.12 24.73 41.16
N ASN A 136 10.84 23.58 40.57
CA ASN A 136 10.55 22.34 41.27
C ASN A 136 11.86 21.66 41.67
N THR A 137 12.12 21.64 42.99
CA THR A 137 13.29 21.01 43.59
C THR A 137 13.00 19.62 44.16
N ALA A 138 11.75 19.15 44.07
CA ALA A 138 11.36 17.83 44.60
C ALA A 138 11.77 16.68 43.68
N ILE A 139 11.99 16.94 42.38
CA ILE A 139 12.40 15.95 41.41
C ILE A 139 13.87 16.17 41.07
N VAL A 140 14.69 15.17 41.29
CA VAL A 140 16.13 15.19 41.06
C VAL A 140 16.47 14.37 39.82
N GLU A 141 17.31 14.92 38.97
CA GLU A 141 17.77 14.23 37.73
C GLU A 141 18.42 12.87 38.10
N GLY A 142 18.05 11.83 37.37
CA GLY A 142 18.54 10.45 37.58
C GLY A 142 17.84 9.67 38.70
N GLN A 143 16.88 10.24 39.40
CA GLN A 143 16.12 9.58 40.47
C GLN A 143 14.63 9.32 40.11
N TYR A 144 14.33 9.18 38.84
CA TYR A 144 12.95 9.11 38.34
C TYR A 144 12.18 7.85 38.78
N SER A 145 12.87 6.78 39.20
CA SER A 145 12.25 5.55 39.71
C SER A 145 11.62 5.67 41.08
N THR A 146 11.79 6.80 41.75
CA THR A 146 11.29 7.05 43.10
C THR A 146 10.01 7.88 43.16
N TYR A 147 9.44 8.27 41.99
CA TYR A 147 8.27 9.14 41.88
C TYR A 147 7.10 8.45 41.21
#